data_a1fbad2a74f5f0b6abd1e7b87fb2bbdd
#
_entry.id   a1fbad2a74f5f0b6abd1e7b87fb2bbdd
#
_cell.length_a   1.000
_cell.length_b   1.000
_cell.length_c   1.000
_cell.angle_alpha   90.00
_cell.angle_beta   90.00
_cell.angle_gamma   90.00
#
_symmetry.space_group_name_H-M   'P 1'
#
loop_
_entity.id
_entity.type
_entity.pdbx_description
1 polymer ?
#
loop_
_entity_poly.entity_id
_entity_poly.type
_entity_poly.pdbx_seq_one_letter_code
_entity_poly.pdbx_strand_id
1 'polypeptide(L)'
;MEWVTTMTAKLTKTLLAAATVILTPTVAFAHTGVGNTSGFVHGFGHPISGLDHILAMVMVGVFAWQLGGRALWLVPMTFLVIMSIGGALGITCIGVPFVEIGIALSVVVLGAIVAFNVKAPIAAAMGLVGLFAIFHGHVHGAEIPEDAAGFAYATGFMIATALLHLAGVTAGFLIGRAGEHYGSLLVRMAGGFASVAGLGLLIGFL
;
A
#
# COMPACT_ATOMS: atom_id res chain seq x y z
N MET A 1 40.61 -9.01 10.43
CA MET A 1 40.08 -7.64 10.62
C MET A 1 39.69 -6.98 9.30
N GLU A 2 40.43 -7.14 8.21
CA GLU A 2 40.09 -6.60 6.87
C GLU A 2 38.79 -7.16 6.24
N TRP A 3 38.40 -8.39 6.54
CA TRP A 3 37.20 -9.01 5.97
C TRP A 3 35.89 -8.37 6.47
N VAL A 4 35.87 -7.97 7.73
CA VAL A 4 34.71 -7.30 8.33
C VAL A 4 34.51 -5.90 7.77
N THR A 5 35.61 -5.16 7.59
CA THR A 5 35.59 -3.81 7.00
C THR A 5 35.15 -3.81 5.54
N THR A 6 35.56 -4.84 4.77
CA THR A 6 35.17 -4.98 3.35
C THR A 6 33.68 -5.34 3.21
N MET A 7 33.15 -6.19 4.10
CA MET A 7 31.75 -6.58 4.10
C MET A 7 30.82 -5.43 4.53
N THR A 8 31.20 -4.68 5.56
CA THR A 8 30.43 -3.52 5.99
C THR A 8 30.43 -2.40 4.93
N ALA A 9 31.56 -2.15 4.26
CA ALA A 9 31.63 -1.18 3.16
C ALA A 9 30.78 -1.58 1.94
N LYS A 10 30.72 -2.86 1.60
CA LYS A 10 29.84 -3.35 0.53
C LYS A 10 28.36 -3.23 0.92
N LEU A 11 27.98 -3.59 2.16
CA LEU A 11 26.63 -3.46 2.65
C LEU A 11 26.15 -2.01 2.67
N THR A 12 27.00 -1.10 3.14
CA THR A 12 26.69 0.34 3.18
C THR A 12 26.50 0.90 1.76
N LYS A 13 27.34 0.52 0.80
CA LYS A 13 27.20 0.95 -0.60
C LYS A 13 25.93 0.41 -1.24
N THR A 14 25.55 -0.84 -0.95
CA THR A 14 24.31 -1.44 -1.47
C THR A 14 23.09 -0.77 -0.86
N LEU A 15 23.11 -0.46 0.44
CA LEU A 15 22.02 0.24 1.12
C LEU A 15 21.89 1.70 0.66
N LEU A 16 23.01 2.40 0.43
CA LEU A 16 22.99 3.75 -0.16
C LEU A 16 22.49 3.75 -1.60
N ALA A 17 22.89 2.78 -2.42
CA ALA A 17 22.39 2.65 -3.79
C ALA A 17 20.89 2.31 -3.83
N ALA A 18 20.40 1.45 -2.93
CA ALA A 18 18.98 1.17 -2.79
C ALA A 18 18.19 2.40 -2.32
N ALA A 19 18.74 3.17 -1.36
CA ALA A 19 18.13 4.40 -0.88
C ALA A 19 18.06 5.50 -1.96
N THR A 20 19.09 5.62 -2.82
CA THR A 20 19.09 6.58 -3.93
C THR A 20 18.07 6.23 -5.01
N VAL A 21 17.83 4.96 -5.29
CA VAL A 21 16.79 4.52 -6.25
C VAL A 21 15.37 4.80 -5.71
N ILE A 22 15.18 4.72 -4.39
CA ILE A 22 13.88 5.00 -3.74
C ILE A 22 13.62 6.51 -3.62
N LEU A 23 14.67 7.34 -3.55
CA LEU A 23 14.58 8.79 -3.35
C LEU A 23 14.65 9.61 -4.65
N THR A 24 14.77 8.98 -5.83
CA THR A 24 14.58 9.71 -7.08
C THR A 24 13.10 10.04 -7.25
N PRO A 25 12.69 11.32 -7.26
CA PRO A 25 11.31 11.67 -7.56
C PRO A 25 11.06 11.23 -9.00
N THR A 26 10.38 10.11 -9.19
CA THR A 26 9.71 9.84 -10.45
C THR A 26 8.62 10.88 -10.55
N VAL A 27 8.78 11.85 -11.44
CA VAL A 27 7.72 12.77 -11.79
C VAL A 27 6.54 11.89 -12.18
N ALA A 28 5.54 11.81 -11.32
CA ALA A 28 4.31 11.11 -11.63
C ALA A 28 3.68 11.87 -12.80
N PHE A 29 3.80 11.33 -14.00
CA PHE A 29 3.04 11.79 -15.15
C PHE A 29 1.59 11.35 -14.99
N ALA A 30 0.90 11.98 -14.05
CA ALA A 30 -0.52 11.73 -13.81
C ALA A 30 -1.41 12.34 -14.92
N HIS A 31 -0.85 13.15 -15.84
CA HIS A 31 -1.61 13.83 -16.87
C HIS A 31 -0.88 13.82 -18.22
N THR A 32 -0.85 12.70 -18.89
CA THR A 32 -0.71 12.69 -20.35
C THR A 32 -1.75 11.74 -20.93
N GLY A 33 -2.98 12.25 -21.04
CA GLY A 33 -3.97 11.65 -21.92
C GLY A 33 -3.53 11.86 -23.36
N VAL A 34 -2.82 10.92 -23.96
CA VAL A 34 -2.85 10.61 -25.41
C VAL A 34 -2.26 9.21 -25.59
N GLY A 35 -3.09 8.24 -25.80
CA GLY A 35 -2.72 6.90 -26.25
C GLY A 35 -3.83 5.92 -25.86
N ASN A 36 -4.30 5.12 -26.81
CA ASN A 36 -5.22 3.99 -26.63
C ASN A 36 -4.63 2.91 -25.67
N THR A 37 -4.35 3.29 -24.43
CA THR A 37 -4.08 2.32 -23.38
C THR A 37 -5.43 1.71 -23.01
N SER A 38 -5.58 0.40 -23.18
CA SER A 38 -6.79 -0.30 -22.75
C SER A 38 -7.08 0.10 -21.30
N GLY A 39 -8.32 0.42 -20.97
CA GLY A 39 -8.72 0.81 -19.60
C GLY A 39 -8.15 -0.11 -18.52
N PHE A 40 -8.00 -1.42 -18.83
CA PHE A 40 -7.36 -2.38 -17.94
C PHE A 40 -5.90 -2.04 -17.60
N VAL A 41 -5.05 -1.72 -18.59
CA VAL A 41 -3.62 -1.43 -18.33
C VAL A 41 -3.48 -0.14 -17.52
N HIS A 42 -4.31 0.85 -17.80
CA HIS A 42 -4.34 2.08 -17.01
C HIS A 42 -4.77 1.80 -15.57
N GLY A 43 -5.89 1.08 -15.38
CA GLY A 43 -6.36 0.69 -14.05
C GLY A 43 -5.35 -0.16 -13.28
N PHE A 44 -4.65 -1.07 -13.96
CA PHE A 44 -3.62 -1.90 -13.33
C PHE A 44 -2.38 -1.08 -12.93
N GLY A 45 -1.95 -0.15 -13.76
CA GLY A 45 -0.78 0.69 -13.49
C GLY A 45 -1.01 1.73 -12.38
N HIS A 46 -2.24 2.19 -12.23
CA HIS A 46 -2.58 3.30 -11.34
C HIS A 46 -2.20 3.03 -9.86
N PRO A 47 -2.60 1.92 -9.20
CA PRO A 47 -2.23 1.64 -7.81
C PRO A 47 -0.73 1.44 -7.59
N ILE A 48 0.00 1.10 -8.65
CA ILE A 48 1.44 0.84 -8.59
C ILE A 48 2.23 2.14 -8.78
N SER A 49 1.60 3.21 -9.25
CA SER A 49 2.26 4.50 -9.48
C SER A 49 2.22 5.43 -8.26
N GLY A 50 1.30 5.23 -7.30
CA GLY A 50 1.17 6.03 -6.09
C GLY A 50 1.91 5.40 -4.91
N LEU A 51 2.81 6.17 -4.26
CA LEU A 51 3.56 5.68 -3.10
C LEU A 51 2.64 5.40 -1.90
N ASP A 52 1.66 6.25 -1.68
CA ASP A 52 0.61 6.13 -0.66
C ASP A 52 -0.15 4.80 -0.82
N HIS A 53 -0.57 4.51 -2.05
CA HIS A 53 -1.31 3.30 -2.37
C HIS A 53 -0.46 2.04 -2.18
N ILE A 54 0.77 2.03 -2.71
CA ILE A 54 1.70 0.91 -2.54
C ILE A 54 1.93 0.63 -1.06
N LEU A 55 2.25 1.66 -0.27
CA LEU A 55 2.53 1.50 1.15
C LEU A 55 1.31 1.01 1.92
N ALA A 56 0.14 1.62 1.70
CA ALA A 56 -1.09 1.18 2.37
C ALA A 56 -1.43 -0.28 2.06
N MET A 57 -1.42 -0.68 0.78
CA MET A 57 -1.80 -2.03 0.36
C MET A 57 -0.81 -3.09 0.85
N VAL A 58 0.50 -2.81 0.77
CA VAL A 58 1.53 -3.70 1.30
C VAL A 58 1.38 -3.84 2.83
N MET A 59 1.12 -2.73 3.55
CA MET A 59 0.91 -2.79 5.01
C MET A 59 -0.36 -3.55 5.39
N VAL A 60 -1.45 -3.48 4.62
CA VAL A 60 -2.63 -4.35 4.82
C VAL A 60 -2.24 -5.82 4.75
N GLY A 61 -1.44 -6.21 3.75
CA GLY A 61 -0.95 -7.57 3.60
C GLY A 61 -0.05 -8.02 4.75
N VAL A 62 0.91 -7.17 5.17
CA VAL A 62 1.80 -7.45 6.31
C VAL A 62 1.00 -7.56 7.61
N PHE A 63 0.03 -6.68 7.84
CA PHE A 63 -0.85 -6.74 9.00
C PHE A 63 -1.68 -8.03 9.03
N ALA A 64 -2.24 -8.43 7.88
CA ALA A 64 -2.94 -9.71 7.75
C ALA A 64 -2.04 -10.90 8.11
N TRP A 65 -0.77 -10.88 7.67
CA TRP A 65 0.22 -11.87 8.03
C TRP A 65 0.54 -11.88 9.54
N GLN A 66 0.70 -10.72 10.18
CA GLN A 66 0.97 -10.60 11.61
C GLN A 66 -0.18 -11.16 12.46
N LEU A 67 -1.42 -11.03 12.02
CA LEU A 67 -2.59 -11.59 12.69
C LEU A 67 -2.71 -13.10 12.46
N GLY A 68 -2.32 -13.58 11.28
CA GLY A 68 -2.33 -14.99 10.92
C GLY A 68 -3.71 -15.61 10.75
N GLY A 69 -3.75 -16.93 10.58
CA GLY A 69 -4.99 -17.69 10.49
C GLY A 69 -5.96 -17.14 9.41
N ARG A 70 -7.21 -16.91 9.80
CA ARG A 70 -8.25 -16.41 8.89
C ARG A 70 -8.03 -14.95 8.46
N ALA A 71 -7.25 -14.17 9.19
CA ALA A 71 -6.97 -12.79 8.84
C ALA A 71 -6.18 -12.67 7.53
N LEU A 72 -5.38 -13.68 7.15
CA LEU A 72 -4.60 -13.72 5.92
C LEU A 72 -5.43 -13.42 4.67
N TRP A 73 -6.69 -13.80 4.66
CA TRP A 73 -7.57 -13.57 3.52
C TRP A 73 -8.75 -12.64 3.84
N LEU A 74 -9.30 -12.67 5.09
CA LEU A 74 -10.44 -11.83 5.45
C LEU A 74 -10.08 -10.34 5.42
N VAL A 75 -8.91 -9.95 5.92
CA VAL A 75 -8.49 -8.55 5.99
C VAL A 75 -8.26 -7.98 4.57
N PRO A 76 -7.46 -8.60 3.67
CA PRO A 76 -7.34 -8.16 2.28
C PRO A 76 -8.65 -8.16 1.51
N MET A 77 -9.47 -9.21 1.66
CA MET A 77 -10.77 -9.29 0.96
C MET A 77 -11.74 -8.20 1.43
N THR A 78 -11.76 -7.89 2.72
CA THR A 78 -12.57 -6.77 3.24
C THR A 78 -12.14 -5.46 2.59
N PHE A 79 -10.82 -5.22 2.49
CA PHE A 79 -10.33 -4.02 1.82
C PHE A 79 -10.84 -3.95 0.38
N LEU A 80 -10.66 -5.00 -0.41
CA LEU A 80 -11.11 -5.04 -1.82
C LEU A 80 -12.61 -4.81 -1.98
N VAL A 81 -13.43 -5.49 -1.18
CA VAL A 81 -14.90 -5.35 -1.25
C VAL A 81 -15.34 -3.94 -0.87
N ILE A 82 -14.85 -3.40 0.23
CA ILE A 82 -15.23 -2.07 0.69
C ILE A 82 -14.67 -0.97 -0.23
N MET A 83 -13.46 -1.17 -0.78
CA MET A 83 -12.89 -0.29 -1.80
C MET A 83 -13.77 -0.24 -3.06
N SER A 84 -14.35 -1.35 -3.48
CA SER A 84 -15.30 -1.36 -4.60
C SER A 84 -16.55 -0.53 -4.30
N ILE A 85 -17.05 -0.57 -3.06
CA ILE A 85 -18.17 0.27 -2.61
C ILE A 85 -17.77 1.75 -2.63
N GLY A 86 -16.58 2.07 -2.08
CA GLY A 86 -16.03 3.43 -2.15
C GLY A 86 -15.91 3.93 -3.58
N GLY A 87 -15.43 3.08 -4.50
CA GLY A 87 -15.34 3.39 -5.93
C GLY A 87 -16.69 3.68 -6.56
N ALA A 88 -17.72 2.91 -6.22
CA ALA A 88 -19.09 3.19 -6.69
C ALA A 88 -19.60 4.56 -6.18
N LEU A 89 -19.27 4.97 -4.95
CA LEU A 89 -19.58 6.30 -4.45
C LEU A 89 -18.85 7.39 -5.23
N GLY A 90 -17.57 7.18 -5.57
CA GLY A 90 -16.79 8.12 -6.39
C GLY A 90 -17.39 8.29 -7.79
N ILE A 91 -17.71 7.20 -8.48
CA ILE A 91 -18.35 7.20 -9.81
C ILE A 91 -19.69 7.95 -9.80
N THR A 92 -20.48 7.79 -8.73
CA THR A 92 -21.78 8.45 -8.59
C THR A 92 -21.72 9.87 -8.07
N CYS A 93 -20.51 10.44 -7.95
CA CYS A 93 -20.27 11.80 -7.45
C CYS A 93 -20.81 12.06 -6.02
N ILE A 94 -20.99 11.01 -5.23
CA ILE A 94 -21.35 11.14 -3.81
C ILE A 94 -20.09 11.52 -3.03
N GLY A 95 -20.01 12.76 -2.57
CA GLY A 95 -18.82 13.30 -1.91
C GLY A 95 -18.51 12.61 -0.59
N VAL A 96 -17.27 12.17 -0.42
CA VAL A 96 -16.71 11.74 0.87
C VAL A 96 -15.74 12.84 1.32
N PRO A 97 -15.93 13.43 2.52
CA PRO A 97 -15.05 14.49 2.98
C PRO A 97 -13.67 13.96 3.38
N PHE A 98 -12.64 14.81 3.26
CA PHE A 98 -11.28 14.55 3.74
C PHE A 98 -10.61 13.29 3.13
N VAL A 99 -10.89 12.97 1.87
CA VAL A 99 -10.40 11.73 1.21
C VAL A 99 -8.87 11.67 1.22
N GLU A 100 -8.17 12.71 0.81
CA GLU A 100 -6.71 12.78 0.79
C GLU A 100 -6.10 12.57 2.18
N ILE A 101 -6.69 13.20 3.20
CA ILE A 101 -6.28 13.01 4.60
C ILE A 101 -6.53 11.56 5.03
N GLY A 102 -7.66 10.97 4.63
CA GLY A 102 -7.99 9.57 4.92
C GLY A 102 -6.99 8.60 4.30
N ILE A 103 -6.55 8.85 3.07
CA ILE A 103 -5.53 8.07 2.37
C ILE A 103 -4.18 8.17 3.10
N ALA A 104 -3.69 9.38 3.35
CA ALA A 104 -2.43 9.59 4.06
C ALA A 104 -2.45 8.98 5.48
N LEU A 105 -3.54 9.15 6.23
CA LEU A 105 -3.75 8.53 7.54
C LEU A 105 -3.76 7.00 7.47
N SER A 106 -4.24 6.40 6.39
CA SER A 106 -4.20 4.94 6.23
C SER A 106 -2.77 4.43 6.28
N VAL A 107 -1.83 5.10 5.60
CA VAL A 107 -0.40 4.74 5.59
C VAL A 107 0.20 4.90 6.98
N VAL A 108 -0.08 6.04 7.66
CA VAL A 108 0.40 6.30 9.03
C VAL A 108 -0.08 5.21 9.99
N VAL A 109 -1.38 4.97 10.01
CA VAL A 109 -2.01 4.07 11.00
C VAL A 109 -1.65 2.62 10.73
N LEU A 110 -1.74 2.15 9.47
CA LEU A 110 -1.37 0.78 9.13
C LEU A 110 0.12 0.53 9.36
N GLY A 111 0.98 1.49 9.01
CA GLY A 111 2.41 1.43 9.31
C GLY A 111 2.68 1.34 10.81
N ALA A 112 2.03 2.15 11.62
CA ALA A 112 2.16 2.13 13.10
C ALA A 112 1.69 0.79 13.69
N ILE A 113 0.54 0.27 13.24
CA ILE A 113 0.02 -1.03 13.68
C ILE A 113 1.02 -2.15 13.41
N VAL A 114 1.64 -2.16 12.23
CA VAL A 114 2.68 -3.12 11.85
C VAL A 114 3.93 -2.91 12.71
N ALA A 115 4.37 -1.68 12.90
CA ALA A 115 5.56 -1.33 13.70
C ALA A 115 5.44 -1.77 15.16
N PHE A 116 4.28 -1.56 15.77
CA PHE A 116 4.01 -1.95 17.14
C PHE A 116 3.55 -3.41 17.29
N ASN A 117 3.42 -4.14 16.18
CA ASN A 117 2.94 -5.53 16.15
C ASN A 117 1.61 -5.70 16.90
N VAL A 118 0.67 -4.81 16.63
CA VAL A 118 -0.62 -4.77 17.32
C VAL A 118 -1.42 -6.03 17.01
N LYS A 119 -1.83 -6.75 18.06
CA LYS A 119 -2.73 -7.88 17.95
C LYS A 119 -4.16 -7.40 18.15
N ALA A 120 -4.96 -7.50 17.10
CA ALA A 120 -6.35 -7.08 17.11
C ALA A 120 -7.27 -8.27 16.80
N PRO A 121 -8.50 -8.28 17.35
CA PRO A 121 -9.54 -9.18 16.86
C PRO A 121 -9.77 -8.97 15.36
N ILE A 122 -10.03 -10.05 14.62
CA ILE A 122 -10.21 -9.97 13.16
C ILE A 122 -11.29 -8.96 12.77
N ALA A 123 -12.40 -8.89 13.50
CA ALA A 123 -13.47 -7.93 13.23
C ALA A 123 -12.99 -6.48 13.35
N ALA A 124 -12.15 -6.15 14.34
CA ALA A 124 -11.58 -4.81 14.49
C ALA A 124 -10.61 -4.49 13.35
N ALA A 125 -9.77 -5.47 12.94
CA ALA A 125 -8.88 -5.32 11.81
C ALA A 125 -9.66 -5.08 10.50
N MET A 126 -10.71 -5.85 10.25
CA MET A 126 -11.61 -5.69 9.11
C MET A 126 -12.30 -4.32 9.12
N GLY A 127 -12.80 -3.88 10.27
CA GLY A 127 -13.44 -2.56 10.41
C GLY A 127 -12.47 -1.42 10.09
N LEU A 128 -11.24 -1.50 10.60
CA LEU A 128 -10.21 -0.49 10.35
C LEU A 128 -9.80 -0.43 8.88
N VAL A 129 -9.45 -1.58 8.27
CA VAL A 129 -9.04 -1.59 6.86
C VAL A 129 -10.21 -1.23 5.94
N GLY A 130 -11.44 -1.61 6.31
CA GLY A 130 -12.65 -1.22 5.59
C GLY A 130 -12.88 0.28 5.60
N LEU A 131 -12.69 0.94 6.76
CA LEU A 131 -12.78 2.39 6.86
C LEU A 131 -11.83 3.07 5.86
N PHE A 132 -10.56 2.67 5.83
CA PHE A 132 -9.58 3.24 4.91
C PHE A 132 -9.86 2.87 3.45
N ALA A 133 -10.39 1.68 3.20
CA ALA A 133 -10.75 1.22 1.86
C ALA A 133 -11.81 2.12 1.19
N ILE A 134 -12.72 2.72 1.95
CA ILE A 134 -13.71 3.68 1.42
C ILE A 134 -13.00 4.87 0.77
N PHE A 135 -12.01 5.47 1.45
CA PHE A 135 -11.27 6.62 0.94
C PHE A 135 -10.51 6.27 -0.34
N HIS A 136 -9.74 5.17 -0.33
CA HIS A 136 -9.02 4.70 -1.51
C HIS A 136 -9.95 4.40 -2.69
N GLY A 137 -11.06 3.73 -2.43
CA GLY A 137 -12.05 3.44 -3.46
C GLY A 137 -12.68 4.70 -4.04
N HIS A 138 -13.06 5.64 -3.18
CA HIS A 138 -13.74 6.86 -3.58
C HIS A 138 -12.90 7.72 -4.52
N VAL A 139 -11.63 8.02 -4.16
CA VAL A 139 -10.78 8.86 -5.00
C VAL A 139 -10.58 8.24 -6.38
N HIS A 140 -10.28 6.94 -6.43
CA HIS A 140 -10.02 6.27 -7.69
C HIS A 140 -11.29 6.03 -8.52
N GLY A 141 -12.45 5.91 -7.87
CA GLY A 141 -13.74 5.89 -8.57
C GLY A 141 -14.07 7.24 -9.22
N ALA A 142 -13.73 8.35 -8.55
CA ALA A 142 -13.94 9.70 -9.07
C ALA A 142 -12.96 10.06 -10.21
N GLU A 143 -11.83 9.37 -10.31
CA GLU A 143 -10.77 9.61 -11.32
C GLU A 143 -10.89 8.69 -12.53
N ILE A 144 -11.90 7.82 -12.61
CA ILE A 144 -12.09 6.96 -13.78
C ILE A 144 -12.35 7.84 -15.00
N PRO A 145 -11.50 7.77 -16.06
CA PRO A 145 -11.73 8.53 -17.28
C PRO A 145 -13.08 8.16 -17.92
N GLU A 146 -13.83 9.17 -18.38
CA GLU A 146 -15.16 8.97 -18.97
C GLU A 146 -15.13 8.12 -20.25
N ASP A 147 -14.01 8.14 -20.97
CA ASP A 147 -13.76 7.37 -22.19
C ASP A 147 -13.18 5.99 -21.96
N ALA A 148 -12.74 5.70 -20.73
CA ALA A 148 -12.25 4.38 -20.37
C ALA A 148 -13.40 3.38 -20.30
N ALA A 149 -13.15 2.14 -20.73
CA ALA A 149 -14.02 1.04 -20.38
C ALA A 149 -13.96 0.86 -18.84
N GLY A 150 -14.82 1.57 -18.11
CA GLY A 150 -14.76 1.71 -16.64
C GLY A 150 -14.67 0.36 -15.93
N PHE A 151 -15.34 -0.67 -16.47
CA PHE A 151 -15.23 -2.03 -15.95
C PHE A 151 -13.81 -2.61 -16.13
N ALA A 152 -13.15 -2.36 -17.28
CA ALA A 152 -11.79 -2.84 -17.52
C ALA A 152 -10.79 -2.12 -16.61
N TYR A 153 -10.94 -0.81 -16.42
CA TYR A 153 -10.15 -0.02 -15.45
C TYR A 153 -10.32 -0.58 -14.02
N ALA A 154 -11.56 -0.71 -13.55
CA ALA A 154 -11.85 -1.23 -12.22
C ALA A 154 -11.26 -2.63 -12.02
N THR A 155 -11.35 -3.51 -13.03
CA THR A 155 -10.78 -4.85 -12.96
C THR A 155 -9.26 -4.82 -12.84
N GLY A 156 -8.57 -4.02 -13.65
CA GLY A 156 -7.11 -3.85 -13.58
C GLY A 156 -6.68 -3.32 -12.21
N PHE A 157 -7.37 -2.30 -11.71
CA PHE A 157 -7.15 -1.69 -10.41
C PHE A 157 -7.29 -2.69 -9.26
N MET A 158 -8.38 -3.46 -9.25
CA MET A 158 -8.65 -4.47 -8.24
C MET A 158 -7.59 -5.58 -8.23
N ILE A 159 -7.16 -6.04 -9.41
CA ILE A 159 -6.10 -7.06 -9.53
C ILE A 159 -4.76 -6.51 -9.01
N ALA A 160 -4.38 -5.30 -9.38
CA ALA A 160 -3.13 -4.69 -8.90
C ALA A 160 -3.15 -4.53 -7.37
N THR A 161 -4.25 -4.04 -6.81
CA THR A 161 -4.43 -3.93 -5.35
C THR A 161 -4.33 -5.29 -4.65
N ALA A 162 -4.98 -6.32 -5.20
CA ALA A 162 -4.89 -7.69 -4.67
C ALA A 162 -3.45 -8.22 -4.70
N LEU A 163 -2.69 -7.94 -5.76
CA LEU A 163 -1.28 -8.32 -5.88
C LEU A 163 -0.41 -7.58 -4.87
N LEU A 164 -0.67 -6.31 -4.60
CA LEU A 164 0.04 -5.55 -3.55
C LEU A 164 -0.24 -6.13 -2.15
N HIS A 165 -1.49 -6.51 -1.85
CA HIS A 165 -1.81 -7.23 -0.61
C HIS A 165 -1.03 -8.55 -0.52
N LEU A 166 -1.03 -9.34 -1.60
CA LEU A 166 -0.30 -10.60 -1.66
C LEU A 166 1.21 -10.40 -1.49
N ALA A 167 1.76 -9.35 -2.08
CA ALA A 167 3.16 -8.97 -1.90
C ALA A 167 3.47 -8.68 -0.42
N GLY A 168 2.59 -7.95 0.28
CA GLY A 168 2.72 -7.69 1.72
C GLY A 168 2.67 -8.97 2.57
N VAL A 169 1.70 -9.86 2.31
CA VAL A 169 1.61 -11.17 2.98
C VAL A 169 2.88 -11.99 2.73
N THR A 170 3.33 -12.05 1.47
CA THR A 170 4.53 -12.81 1.08
C THR A 170 5.78 -12.22 1.73
N ALA A 171 5.94 -10.90 1.73
CA ALA A 171 7.04 -10.22 2.40
C ALA A 171 7.06 -10.57 3.90
N GLY A 172 5.90 -10.54 4.56
CA GLY A 172 5.77 -10.97 5.95
C GLY A 172 6.26 -12.40 6.20
N PHE A 173 5.87 -13.35 5.34
CA PHE A 173 6.34 -14.74 5.43
C PHE A 173 7.84 -14.86 5.18
N LEU A 174 8.37 -14.20 4.15
CA LEU A 174 9.79 -14.30 3.81
C LEU A 174 10.68 -13.68 4.88
N ILE A 175 10.32 -12.49 5.36
CA ILE A 175 11.05 -11.80 6.43
C ILE A 175 10.93 -12.56 7.76
N GLY A 176 9.74 -13.10 8.05
CA GLY A 176 9.52 -13.91 9.25
C GLY A 176 10.40 -15.16 9.33
N ARG A 177 10.81 -15.72 8.18
CA ARG A 177 11.77 -16.84 8.10
C ARG A 177 13.22 -16.46 8.43
N ALA A 178 13.56 -15.18 8.49
CA ALA A 178 14.91 -14.74 8.88
C ALA A 178 15.23 -14.93 10.36
N GLY A 179 14.36 -15.65 11.09
CA GLY A 179 14.47 -15.97 12.52
C GLY A 179 13.55 -15.10 13.38
N GLU A 180 13.15 -15.63 14.53
CA GLU A 180 12.15 -15.00 15.39
C GLU A 180 12.52 -13.56 15.81
N HIS A 181 13.80 -13.32 16.08
CA HIS A 181 14.26 -12.00 16.53
C HIS A 181 14.42 -11.01 15.37
N TYR A 182 15.20 -11.36 14.35
CA TYR A 182 15.50 -10.45 13.24
C TYR A 182 14.29 -10.24 12.31
N GLY A 183 13.51 -11.30 12.04
CA GLY A 183 12.32 -11.19 11.22
C GLY A 183 11.28 -10.23 11.81
N SER A 184 10.99 -10.36 13.10
CA SER A 184 10.08 -9.44 13.80
C SER A 184 10.58 -8.00 13.78
N LEU A 185 11.87 -7.77 14.02
CA LEU A 185 12.47 -6.43 13.99
C LEU A 185 12.36 -5.80 12.60
N LEU A 186 12.70 -6.53 11.54
CA LEU A 186 12.66 -6.02 10.17
C LEU A 186 11.24 -5.64 9.74
N VAL A 187 10.23 -6.46 10.06
CA VAL A 187 8.83 -6.14 9.77
C VAL A 187 8.39 -4.88 10.52
N ARG A 188 8.76 -4.75 11.79
CA ARG A 188 8.44 -3.55 12.59
C ARG A 188 9.12 -2.30 12.06
N MET A 189 10.37 -2.40 11.61
CA MET A 189 11.08 -1.29 10.97
C MET A 189 10.42 -0.88 9.65
N ALA A 190 10.00 -1.84 8.83
CA ALA A 190 9.25 -1.56 7.60
C ALA A 190 7.91 -0.83 7.89
N GLY A 191 7.18 -1.27 8.92
CA GLY A 191 5.99 -0.57 9.40
C GLY A 191 6.28 0.85 9.88
N GLY A 192 7.34 1.04 10.67
CA GLY A 192 7.79 2.35 11.13
C GLY A 192 8.16 3.29 9.98
N PHE A 193 8.88 2.77 8.99
CA PHE A 193 9.19 3.51 7.77
C PHE A 193 7.93 3.94 7.02
N ALA A 194 6.98 3.02 6.82
CA ALA A 194 5.71 3.35 6.17
C ALA A 194 4.94 4.42 6.95
N SER A 195 4.90 4.33 8.29
CA SER A 195 4.23 5.34 9.12
C SER A 195 4.86 6.73 8.98
N VAL A 196 6.20 6.82 8.98
CA VAL A 196 6.92 8.09 8.78
C VAL A 196 6.69 8.64 7.37
N ALA A 197 6.72 7.77 6.34
CA ALA A 197 6.39 8.17 4.97
C ALA A 197 4.94 8.71 4.87
N GLY A 198 3.99 8.05 5.54
CA GLY A 198 2.61 8.53 5.62
C GLY A 198 2.48 9.89 6.29
N LEU A 199 3.28 10.19 7.31
CA LEU A 199 3.35 11.55 7.89
C LEU A 199 3.90 12.56 6.88
N GLY A 200 4.91 12.18 6.09
CA GLY A 200 5.42 13.02 5.00
C GLY A 200 4.35 13.34 3.96
N LEU A 201 3.54 12.35 3.57
CA LEU A 201 2.39 12.55 2.68
C LEU A 201 1.35 13.49 3.30
N LEU A 202 1.05 13.31 4.59
CA LEU A 202 0.04 14.11 5.29
C LEU A 202 0.40 15.61 5.37
N ILE A 203 1.69 15.94 5.48
CA ILE A 203 2.17 17.32 5.51
C ILE A 203 2.56 17.86 4.12
N GLY A 204 2.32 17.10 3.05
CA GLY A 204 2.61 17.50 1.67
C GLY A 204 4.11 17.56 1.34
N PHE A 205 4.93 16.74 2.00
CA PHE A 205 6.38 16.69 1.80
C PHE A 205 6.82 15.65 0.77
N LEU A 206 5.94 14.70 0.42
CA LEU A 206 6.18 13.61 -0.54
C LEU A 206 5.16 13.65 -1.67
#